data_73639f820714d41460933628108aa4ce
#
_entry.id   73639f820714d41460933628108aa4ce
#
_cell.length_a   1.000
_cell.length_b   1.000
_cell.length_c   1.000
_cell.angle_alpha   90.00
_cell.angle_beta   90.00
_cell.angle_gamma   90.00
#
_symmetry.space_group_name_H-M   'P 1'
#
loop_
_entity.id
_entity.type
_entity.pdbx_description
1 polymer ?
#
loop_
_entity_poly.entity_id
_entity_poly.type
_entity_poly.pdbx_seq_one_letter_code
_entity_poly.pdbx_strand_id
1 'polypeptide(L)'
;VLCTINHRLNVLGFCDLSGPLGADFAQSGNCGYLDLVAALRWVRENIEAFGGDPGNVMIFGQSGGGRKVSLCFAGRDAAGLFHRGVVQSGSHLMVQTREQSGRLTEALLKALGIAPQDARALQTVPLDKLQAAQRAVIAAAGYRFEPVMDGVTFSQHPFLPEAPALTARVPMMLGTTETELSNQLGRDPSVYELDDAGLRRRLRLYLPDDDVAEAVETFRQSAPNASPPELFFKITSWRSYIRNATLMAEARSRLNGPDNPTWMYQLTWRSPAEGGRRYSQHTLDVPFVFDNVARAPHLTGPETPATRAMADSMAEAWRAFARHGDPNHGGLPRWTPYDLETRNVMLFDAPPRLAADPFAVERRFMERYPPVRATARDDR
;
A
#
# COMPACT_ATOMS: atom_id res chain seq x y z
N VAL A 1 19.72 -13.53 2.61
CA VAL A 1 19.54 -13.48 1.12
C VAL A 1 18.41 -12.55 0.79
N LEU A 2 18.56 -11.68 -0.23
CA LEU A 2 17.49 -10.86 -0.80
C LEU A 2 17.06 -11.49 -2.13
N CYS A 3 15.77 -11.78 -2.26
CA CYS A 3 15.16 -12.31 -3.47
C CYS A 3 14.16 -11.29 -4.03
N THR A 4 14.36 -10.86 -5.27
CA THR A 4 13.41 -10.01 -6.00
C THR A 4 12.70 -10.83 -7.07
N ILE A 5 11.43 -10.60 -7.26
CA ILE A 5 10.61 -11.39 -8.18
C ILE A 5 9.90 -10.51 -9.21
N ASN A 6 9.60 -11.07 -10.36
CA ASN A 6 8.66 -10.52 -11.33
C ASN A 6 7.35 -11.29 -11.29
N HIS A 7 6.24 -10.60 -11.29
CA HIS A 7 4.90 -11.19 -11.33
C HIS A 7 4.05 -10.45 -12.36
N ARG A 8 3.04 -11.11 -12.89
CA ARG A 8 2.14 -10.51 -13.86
C ARG A 8 1.30 -9.40 -13.23
N LEU A 9 1.09 -8.34 -13.98
CA LEU A 9 0.36 -7.14 -13.56
C LEU A 9 -0.79 -6.83 -14.52
N ASN A 10 -1.71 -5.97 -14.07
CA ASN A 10 -2.81 -5.46 -14.89
C ASN A 10 -3.57 -6.60 -15.61
N VAL A 11 -3.89 -6.42 -16.90
CA VAL A 11 -4.61 -7.40 -17.69
C VAL A 11 -3.92 -8.77 -17.75
N LEU A 12 -2.60 -8.82 -17.72
CA LEU A 12 -1.84 -10.08 -17.75
C LEU A 12 -1.93 -10.87 -16.45
N GLY A 13 -2.13 -10.18 -15.34
CA GLY A 13 -2.18 -10.79 -14.00
C GLY A 13 -3.57 -10.91 -13.40
N PHE A 14 -4.54 -10.12 -13.88
CA PHE A 14 -5.82 -9.93 -13.17
C PHE A 14 -7.03 -9.82 -14.11
N CYS A 15 -6.97 -10.42 -15.31
CA CYS A 15 -8.12 -10.52 -16.20
C CYS A 15 -8.94 -11.78 -15.84
N ASP A 16 -10.15 -11.57 -15.31
CA ASP A 16 -11.04 -12.68 -14.97
C ASP A 16 -11.74 -13.21 -16.23
N LEU A 17 -11.27 -14.36 -16.68
CA LEU A 17 -11.79 -15.08 -17.84
C LEU A 17 -12.79 -16.21 -17.44
N SER A 18 -13.14 -16.32 -16.17
CA SER A 18 -14.05 -17.37 -15.71
C SER A 18 -15.46 -17.27 -16.31
N GLY A 19 -15.93 -16.06 -16.59
CA GLY A 19 -17.22 -15.85 -17.26
C GLY A 19 -17.25 -16.42 -18.67
N PRO A 20 -16.38 -15.97 -19.57
CA PRO A 20 -16.39 -16.43 -20.97
C PRO A 20 -15.81 -17.85 -21.17
N LEU A 21 -14.87 -18.33 -20.34
CA LEU A 21 -14.15 -19.58 -20.56
C LEU A 21 -14.44 -20.67 -19.52
N GLY A 22 -15.26 -20.38 -18.51
CA GLY A 22 -15.71 -21.38 -17.53
C GLY A 22 -14.70 -21.70 -16.44
N ALA A 23 -14.93 -22.85 -15.76
CA ALA A 23 -14.26 -23.26 -14.54
C ALA A 23 -12.73 -23.42 -14.66
N ASP A 24 -12.20 -23.80 -15.80
CA ASP A 24 -10.76 -23.92 -16.04
C ASP A 24 -10.02 -22.58 -15.85
N PHE A 25 -10.76 -21.48 -15.93
CA PHE A 25 -10.24 -20.12 -15.76
C PHE A 25 -10.69 -19.45 -14.45
N ALA A 26 -11.20 -20.24 -13.49
CA ALA A 26 -11.77 -19.73 -12.23
C ALA A 26 -10.82 -18.79 -11.43
N GLN A 27 -9.51 -18.99 -11.54
CA GLN A 27 -8.48 -18.20 -10.86
C GLN A 27 -7.74 -17.20 -11.78
N SER A 28 -8.18 -17.05 -13.03
CA SER A 28 -7.48 -16.17 -14.01
C SER A 28 -7.42 -14.70 -13.56
N GLY A 29 -8.42 -14.24 -12.81
CA GLY A 29 -8.44 -12.92 -12.18
C GLY A 29 -7.40 -12.71 -11.07
N ASN A 30 -6.66 -13.75 -10.68
CA ASN A 30 -5.67 -13.70 -9.60
C ASN A 30 -4.30 -14.29 -9.99
N CYS A 31 -4.02 -14.44 -11.29
CA CYS A 31 -2.73 -14.98 -11.76
C CYS A 31 -1.52 -14.22 -11.20
N GLY A 32 -1.59 -12.88 -11.12
CA GLY A 32 -0.50 -12.08 -10.57
C GLY A 32 -0.25 -12.34 -9.07
N TYR A 33 -1.28 -12.68 -8.30
CA TYR A 33 -1.10 -13.15 -6.91
C TYR A 33 -0.53 -14.58 -6.89
N LEU A 34 -1.02 -15.48 -7.73
CA LEU A 34 -0.53 -16.86 -7.80
C LEU A 34 0.95 -16.93 -8.24
N ASP A 35 1.43 -15.96 -9.01
CA ASP A 35 2.86 -15.81 -9.32
C ASP A 35 3.69 -15.56 -8.05
N LEU A 36 3.17 -14.77 -7.09
CA LEU A 36 3.83 -14.55 -5.79
C LEU A 36 3.88 -15.84 -4.99
N VAL A 37 2.78 -16.59 -4.97
CA VAL A 37 2.71 -17.89 -4.29
C VAL A 37 3.72 -18.87 -4.90
N ALA A 38 3.81 -18.91 -6.23
CA ALA A 38 4.80 -19.75 -6.93
C ALA A 38 6.24 -19.35 -6.57
N ALA A 39 6.54 -18.06 -6.51
CA ALA A 39 7.85 -17.56 -6.08
C ALA A 39 8.16 -17.92 -4.62
N LEU A 40 7.20 -17.83 -3.71
CA LEU A 40 7.39 -18.22 -2.32
C LEU A 40 7.61 -19.74 -2.17
N ARG A 41 6.92 -20.56 -2.95
CA ARG A 41 7.18 -22.01 -3.00
C ARG A 41 8.59 -22.31 -3.50
N TRP A 42 9.02 -21.61 -4.56
CA TRP A 42 10.38 -21.72 -5.06
C TRP A 42 11.42 -21.35 -3.98
N VAL A 43 11.19 -20.24 -3.24
CA VAL A 43 12.06 -19.85 -2.12
C VAL A 43 12.13 -20.95 -1.08
N ARG A 44 11.00 -21.50 -0.65
CA ARG A 44 10.97 -22.60 0.33
C ARG A 44 11.76 -23.84 -0.13
N GLU A 45 11.71 -24.15 -1.42
CA GLU A 45 12.33 -25.34 -1.98
C GLU A 45 13.81 -25.19 -2.33
N ASN A 46 14.28 -23.94 -2.54
CA ASN A 46 15.59 -23.72 -3.15
C ASN A 46 16.51 -22.79 -2.37
N ILE A 47 15.98 -21.96 -1.43
CA ILE A 47 16.77 -20.83 -0.88
C ILE A 47 17.97 -21.29 -0.03
N GLU A 48 17.97 -22.50 0.51
CA GLU A 48 19.10 -23.08 1.24
C GLU A 48 20.35 -23.16 0.35
N ALA A 49 20.18 -23.52 -0.92
CA ALA A 49 21.30 -23.58 -1.88
C ALA A 49 21.97 -22.22 -2.10
N PHE A 50 21.29 -21.12 -1.75
CA PHE A 50 21.79 -19.75 -1.82
C PHE A 50 22.23 -19.20 -0.45
N GLY A 51 22.28 -20.06 0.59
CA GLY A 51 22.63 -19.67 1.95
C GLY A 51 21.50 -18.97 2.72
N GLY A 52 20.25 -19.09 2.25
CA GLY A 52 19.06 -18.59 2.95
C GLY A 52 18.44 -19.64 3.86
N ASP A 53 17.54 -19.21 4.73
CA ASP A 53 16.76 -20.05 5.63
C ASP A 53 15.29 -20.05 5.21
N PRO A 54 14.74 -21.16 4.69
CA PRO A 54 13.34 -21.27 4.31
C PRO A 54 12.37 -21.17 5.50
N GLY A 55 12.86 -21.38 6.74
CA GLY A 55 12.13 -21.18 7.98
C GLY A 55 12.12 -19.74 8.47
N ASN A 56 12.82 -18.82 7.79
CA ASN A 56 12.92 -17.41 8.17
C ASN A 56 12.71 -16.46 6.98
N VAL A 57 11.55 -16.53 6.35
CA VAL A 57 11.21 -15.73 5.17
C VAL A 57 10.42 -14.49 5.58
N MET A 58 10.96 -13.30 5.32
CA MET A 58 10.23 -12.05 5.39
C MET A 58 9.81 -11.60 3.99
N ILE A 59 8.53 -11.30 3.80
CA ILE A 59 8.03 -10.63 2.61
C ILE A 59 7.88 -9.14 2.89
N PHE A 60 8.29 -8.29 1.97
CA PHE A 60 8.11 -6.85 2.13
C PHE A 60 7.93 -6.15 0.79
N GLY A 61 7.31 -4.98 0.80
CA GLY A 61 7.08 -4.24 -0.41
C GLY A 61 6.49 -2.87 -0.14
N GLN A 62 6.82 -1.95 -1.05
CA GLN A 62 6.33 -0.58 -1.03
C GLN A 62 5.24 -0.39 -2.09
N SER A 63 4.20 0.42 -1.78
CA SER A 63 3.11 0.77 -2.71
C SER A 63 2.43 -0.47 -3.27
N GLY A 64 2.47 -0.68 -4.57
CA GLY A 64 2.01 -1.90 -5.23
C GLY A 64 2.61 -3.18 -4.65
N GLY A 65 3.88 -3.15 -4.19
CA GLY A 65 4.52 -4.26 -3.47
C GLY A 65 3.86 -4.50 -2.11
N GLY A 66 3.61 -3.45 -1.32
CA GLY A 66 2.90 -3.56 -0.05
C GLY A 66 1.47 -4.12 -0.21
N ARG A 67 0.78 -3.74 -1.29
CA ARG A 67 -0.52 -4.36 -1.63
C ARG A 67 -0.41 -5.87 -1.83
N LYS A 68 0.65 -6.35 -2.48
CA LYS A 68 0.91 -7.78 -2.68
C LYS A 68 1.23 -8.48 -1.37
N VAL A 69 2.00 -7.85 -0.49
CA VAL A 69 2.21 -8.36 0.88
C VAL A 69 0.87 -8.50 1.60
N SER A 70 0.00 -7.50 1.55
CA SER A 70 -1.34 -7.57 2.15
C SER A 70 -2.16 -8.75 1.59
N LEU A 71 -2.09 -9.01 0.28
CA LEU A 71 -2.75 -10.16 -0.35
C LEU A 71 -2.17 -11.50 0.14
N CYS A 72 -0.84 -11.59 0.33
CA CYS A 72 -0.21 -12.81 0.87
C CYS A 72 -0.68 -13.12 2.30
N PHE A 73 -0.93 -12.09 3.12
CA PHE A 73 -1.52 -12.29 4.45
C PHE A 73 -2.95 -12.83 4.38
N ALA A 74 -3.71 -12.49 3.36
CA ALA A 74 -5.12 -12.87 3.23
C ALA A 74 -5.34 -14.16 2.43
N GLY A 75 -4.47 -14.46 1.48
CA GLY A 75 -4.65 -15.56 0.56
C GLY A 75 -4.20 -16.89 1.15
N ARG A 76 -5.09 -17.89 1.10
CA ARG A 76 -4.86 -19.24 1.63
C ARG A 76 -3.60 -19.90 1.07
N ASP A 77 -3.33 -19.70 -0.22
CA ASP A 77 -2.23 -20.35 -0.93
C ASP A 77 -0.83 -19.88 -0.49
N ALA A 78 -0.74 -18.68 0.12
CA ALA A 78 0.51 -18.11 0.65
C ALA A 78 0.76 -18.50 2.12
N ALA A 79 -0.23 -19.06 2.82
CA ALA A 79 -0.12 -19.40 4.23
C ALA A 79 1.00 -20.41 4.48
N GLY A 80 1.84 -20.14 5.49
CA GLY A 80 2.99 -20.98 5.83
C GLY A 80 4.17 -20.92 4.86
N LEU A 81 4.12 -20.03 3.84
CA LEU A 81 5.24 -19.79 2.93
C LEU A 81 6.11 -18.60 3.34
N PHE A 82 5.68 -17.82 4.31
CA PHE A 82 6.42 -16.70 4.89
C PHE A 82 6.17 -16.61 6.40
N HIS A 83 7.05 -15.96 7.11
CA HIS A 83 7.11 -15.94 8.57
C HIS A 83 6.86 -14.54 9.16
N ARG A 84 6.98 -13.50 8.35
CA ARG A 84 6.67 -12.09 8.69
C ARG A 84 6.51 -11.25 7.44
N GLY A 85 5.90 -10.07 7.59
CA GLY A 85 5.72 -9.19 6.44
C GLY A 85 5.73 -7.72 6.78
N VAL A 86 6.21 -6.90 5.83
CA VAL A 86 6.22 -5.44 5.94
C VAL A 86 5.41 -4.81 4.81
N VAL A 87 4.41 -4.01 5.16
CA VAL A 87 3.53 -3.30 4.25
C VAL A 87 3.88 -1.81 4.27
N GLN A 88 4.65 -1.36 3.29
CA GLN A 88 5.05 0.04 3.16
C GLN A 88 4.09 0.76 2.21
N SER A 89 3.28 1.69 2.72
CA SER A 89 2.33 2.49 1.91
C SER A 89 1.49 1.65 0.94
N GLY A 90 1.01 0.49 1.40
CA GLY A 90 0.37 -0.49 0.52
C GLY A 90 -0.74 -1.32 1.16
N SER A 91 -1.39 -0.81 2.20
CA SER A 91 -2.48 -1.52 2.90
C SER A 91 -3.66 -1.76 1.96
N HIS A 92 -3.87 -3.02 1.58
CA HIS A 92 -4.88 -3.45 0.61
C HIS A 92 -6.03 -4.16 1.33
N LEU A 93 -7.12 -3.44 1.55
CA LEU A 93 -8.25 -3.92 2.35
C LEU A 93 -9.29 -4.68 1.54
N MET A 94 -9.42 -4.35 0.25
CA MET A 94 -10.49 -4.84 -0.62
C MET A 94 -9.95 -5.26 -1.98
N VAL A 95 -10.51 -6.33 -2.53
CA VAL A 95 -10.31 -6.79 -3.92
C VAL A 95 -11.57 -6.49 -4.75
N GLN A 96 -11.48 -6.62 -6.06
CA GLN A 96 -12.64 -6.45 -6.93
C GLN A 96 -13.67 -7.55 -6.71
N THR A 97 -14.94 -7.21 -6.91
CA THR A 97 -15.96 -8.25 -7.07
C THR A 97 -15.82 -8.91 -8.44
N ARG A 98 -16.29 -10.16 -8.56
CA ARG A 98 -16.33 -10.85 -9.84
C ARG A 98 -17.12 -10.07 -10.91
N GLU A 99 -18.20 -9.42 -10.52
CA GLU A 99 -19.01 -8.58 -11.42
C GLU A 99 -18.20 -7.39 -11.98
N GLN A 100 -17.44 -6.69 -11.13
CA GLN A 100 -16.60 -5.58 -11.56
C GLN A 100 -15.50 -6.04 -12.52
N SER A 101 -14.84 -7.15 -12.19
CA SER A 101 -13.81 -7.73 -13.05
C SER A 101 -14.37 -8.25 -14.37
N GLY A 102 -15.55 -8.87 -14.34
CA GLY A 102 -16.26 -9.34 -15.53
C GLY A 102 -16.57 -8.19 -16.50
N ARG A 103 -17.04 -7.05 -15.99
CA ARG A 103 -17.28 -5.84 -16.81
C ARG A 103 -16.00 -5.33 -17.50
N LEU A 104 -14.85 -5.37 -16.81
CA LEU A 104 -13.57 -5.01 -17.46
C LEU A 104 -13.18 -6.00 -18.55
N THR A 105 -13.39 -7.29 -18.30
CA THR A 105 -13.10 -8.36 -19.27
C THR A 105 -13.99 -8.22 -20.52
N GLU A 106 -15.28 -8.01 -20.35
CA GLU A 106 -16.22 -7.77 -21.45
C GLU A 106 -15.83 -6.54 -22.27
N ALA A 107 -15.51 -5.44 -21.60
CA ALA A 107 -15.06 -4.22 -22.27
C ALA A 107 -13.74 -4.44 -23.05
N LEU A 108 -12.81 -5.20 -22.49
CA LEU A 108 -11.55 -5.55 -23.15
C LEU A 108 -11.78 -6.39 -24.40
N LEU A 109 -12.58 -7.45 -24.32
CA LEU A 109 -12.93 -8.30 -25.44
C LEU A 109 -13.58 -7.47 -26.56
N LYS A 110 -14.56 -6.62 -26.21
CA LYS A 110 -15.21 -5.72 -27.13
C LYS A 110 -14.24 -4.75 -27.82
N ALA A 111 -13.32 -4.15 -27.05
CA ALA A 111 -12.30 -3.22 -27.57
C ALA A 111 -11.34 -3.90 -28.56
N LEU A 112 -11.12 -5.21 -28.43
CA LEU A 112 -10.28 -6.02 -29.30
C LEU A 112 -11.05 -6.70 -30.44
N GLY A 113 -12.39 -6.56 -30.50
CA GLY A 113 -13.23 -7.26 -31.47
C GLY A 113 -13.28 -8.77 -31.29
N ILE A 114 -13.08 -9.26 -30.07
CA ILE A 114 -13.08 -10.69 -29.74
C ILE A 114 -14.46 -11.05 -29.16
N ALA A 115 -15.11 -12.07 -29.73
CA ALA A 115 -16.34 -12.59 -29.17
C ALA A 115 -16.09 -13.32 -27.84
N PRO A 116 -17.01 -13.28 -26.86
CA PRO A 116 -16.78 -13.93 -25.55
C PRO A 116 -16.36 -15.41 -25.62
N GLN A 117 -16.98 -16.18 -26.51
CA GLN A 117 -16.64 -17.60 -26.71
C GLN A 117 -15.22 -17.82 -27.26
N ASP A 118 -14.65 -16.79 -27.90
CA ASP A 118 -13.30 -16.80 -28.49
C ASP A 118 -12.24 -16.13 -27.56
N ALA A 119 -12.57 -15.91 -26.30
CA ALA A 119 -11.71 -15.17 -25.35
C ALA A 119 -10.30 -15.79 -25.19
N ARG A 120 -10.09 -17.05 -25.52
CA ARG A 120 -8.75 -17.67 -25.59
C ARG A 120 -7.82 -16.95 -26.58
N ALA A 121 -8.36 -16.26 -27.59
CA ALA A 121 -7.57 -15.46 -28.52
C ALA A 121 -6.77 -14.32 -27.84
N LEU A 122 -7.16 -13.88 -26.63
CA LEU A 122 -6.36 -12.94 -25.84
C LEU A 122 -4.92 -13.39 -25.64
N GLN A 123 -4.65 -14.70 -25.59
CA GLN A 123 -3.30 -15.24 -25.41
C GLN A 123 -2.37 -14.97 -26.61
N THR A 124 -2.92 -14.65 -27.77
CA THR A 124 -2.18 -14.41 -29.01
C THR A 124 -2.28 -12.97 -29.50
N VAL A 125 -3.01 -12.10 -28.80
CA VAL A 125 -3.08 -10.67 -29.12
C VAL A 125 -1.70 -10.04 -28.96
N PRO A 126 -1.18 -9.29 -29.94
CA PRO A 126 0.06 -8.55 -29.80
C PRO A 126 0.03 -7.63 -28.57
N LEU A 127 1.15 -7.59 -27.82
CA LEU A 127 1.21 -6.92 -26.52
C LEU A 127 0.86 -5.42 -26.61
N ASP A 128 1.30 -4.74 -27.65
CA ASP A 128 1.00 -3.33 -27.90
C ASP A 128 -0.50 -3.07 -28.07
N LYS A 129 -1.20 -3.94 -28.80
CA LYS A 129 -2.66 -3.88 -28.98
C LYS A 129 -3.39 -4.17 -27.66
N LEU A 130 -2.95 -5.20 -26.93
CA LEU A 130 -3.54 -5.53 -25.61
C LEU A 130 -3.38 -4.38 -24.62
N GLN A 131 -2.20 -3.77 -24.56
CA GLN A 131 -1.94 -2.61 -23.69
C GLN A 131 -2.75 -1.37 -24.12
N ALA A 132 -2.92 -1.12 -25.40
CA ALA A 132 -3.74 -0.02 -25.89
C ALA A 132 -5.22 -0.20 -25.48
N ALA A 133 -5.76 -1.41 -25.70
CA ALA A 133 -7.12 -1.75 -25.30
C ALA A 133 -7.31 -1.64 -23.77
N GLN A 134 -6.35 -2.16 -22.99
CA GLN A 134 -6.34 -2.03 -21.53
C GLN A 134 -6.41 -0.57 -21.07
N ARG A 135 -5.57 0.32 -21.62
CA ARG A 135 -5.60 1.76 -21.27
C ARG A 135 -6.95 2.39 -21.55
N ALA A 136 -7.53 2.11 -22.72
CA ALA A 136 -8.85 2.63 -23.08
C ALA A 136 -9.95 2.14 -22.14
N VAL A 137 -9.95 0.85 -21.81
CA VAL A 137 -10.93 0.25 -20.90
C VAL A 137 -10.81 0.81 -19.49
N ILE A 138 -9.60 0.93 -18.94
CA ILE A 138 -9.35 1.49 -17.61
C ILE A 138 -9.81 2.96 -17.55
N ALA A 139 -9.50 3.75 -18.58
CA ALA A 139 -9.92 5.16 -18.65
C ALA A 139 -11.45 5.31 -18.64
N ALA A 140 -12.14 4.46 -19.38
CA ALA A 140 -13.60 4.48 -19.47
C ALA A 140 -14.28 3.96 -18.19
N ALA A 141 -13.73 2.91 -17.59
CA ALA A 141 -14.30 2.30 -16.39
C ALA A 141 -14.01 3.10 -15.09
N GLY A 142 -12.90 3.83 -15.04
CA GLY A 142 -12.44 4.53 -13.85
C GLY A 142 -11.86 3.61 -12.76
N TYR A 143 -11.59 2.34 -13.07
CA TYR A 143 -10.92 1.36 -12.21
C TYR A 143 -10.13 0.36 -13.05
N ARG A 144 -9.23 -0.40 -12.42
CA ARG A 144 -8.19 -1.20 -13.11
C ARG A 144 -8.42 -2.69 -12.98
N PHE A 145 -7.65 -3.49 -13.74
CA PHE A 145 -7.48 -4.92 -13.50
C PHE A 145 -6.70 -5.13 -12.21
N GLU A 146 -7.35 -5.68 -11.20
CA GLU A 146 -6.87 -5.90 -9.84
C GLU A 146 -7.30 -7.29 -9.36
N PRO A 147 -6.74 -7.79 -8.23
CA PRO A 147 -7.17 -9.04 -7.63
C PRO A 147 -8.68 -9.13 -7.44
N VAL A 148 -9.22 -10.33 -7.64
CA VAL A 148 -10.66 -10.57 -7.70
C VAL A 148 -11.10 -11.49 -6.57
N MET A 149 -12.23 -11.18 -5.96
CA MET A 149 -12.94 -12.08 -5.05
C MET A 149 -13.62 -13.17 -5.88
N ASP A 150 -12.83 -14.21 -6.22
CA ASP A 150 -13.23 -15.30 -7.11
C ASP A 150 -13.88 -16.48 -6.37
N GLY A 151 -13.93 -16.44 -5.04
CA GLY A 151 -14.44 -17.52 -4.19
C GLY A 151 -13.50 -18.72 -4.03
N VAL A 152 -12.37 -18.74 -4.76
CA VAL A 152 -11.34 -19.79 -4.72
C VAL A 152 -10.07 -19.26 -4.05
N THR A 153 -9.45 -18.26 -4.65
CA THR A 153 -8.24 -17.58 -4.13
C THR A 153 -8.59 -16.64 -2.98
N PHE A 154 -9.59 -15.81 -3.18
CA PHE A 154 -10.14 -14.91 -2.17
C PHE A 154 -11.65 -15.14 -2.06
N SER A 155 -12.11 -15.67 -0.91
CA SER A 155 -13.54 -15.84 -0.60
C SER A 155 -14.18 -14.60 0.00
N GLN A 156 -13.37 -13.66 0.46
CA GLN A 156 -13.76 -12.37 1.05
C GLN A 156 -12.70 -11.31 0.76
N HIS A 157 -12.99 -10.08 1.11
CA HIS A 157 -11.98 -9.02 1.07
C HIS A 157 -10.82 -9.33 2.03
N PRO A 158 -9.56 -8.93 1.69
CA PRO A 158 -8.37 -9.27 2.47
C PRO A 158 -8.42 -8.88 3.95
N PHE A 159 -8.94 -7.69 4.27
CA PHE A 159 -8.99 -7.16 5.64
C PHE A 159 -10.35 -6.58 6.02
N LEU A 160 -11.40 -6.93 5.30
CA LEU A 160 -12.78 -6.52 5.59
C LEU A 160 -13.73 -7.71 5.47
N PRO A 161 -14.72 -7.81 6.37
CA PRO A 161 -14.92 -6.95 7.55
C PRO A 161 -13.87 -7.17 8.65
N GLU A 162 -13.10 -8.25 8.59
CA GLU A 162 -12.14 -8.69 9.60
C GLU A 162 -10.78 -9.01 8.99
N ALA A 163 -9.72 -8.96 9.83
CA ALA A 163 -8.39 -9.42 9.43
C ALA A 163 -8.37 -10.94 9.25
N PRO A 164 -7.52 -11.48 8.34
CA PRO A 164 -7.47 -12.92 8.07
C PRO A 164 -6.94 -13.70 9.28
N ALA A 165 -7.77 -14.58 9.82
CA ALA A 165 -7.42 -15.46 10.95
C ALA A 165 -6.25 -16.41 10.61
N LEU A 166 -6.12 -16.78 9.34
CA LEU A 166 -5.09 -17.69 8.83
C LEU A 166 -3.65 -17.22 9.14
N THR A 167 -3.43 -15.91 9.15
CA THR A 167 -2.13 -15.29 9.41
C THR A 167 -2.15 -14.42 10.67
N ALA A 168 -3.08 -14.65 11.58
CA ALA A 168 -3.25 -13.87 12.80
C ALA A 168 -1.94 -13.71 13.59
N ARG A 169 -1.18 -14.78 13.74
CA ARG A 169 0.07 -14.82 14.52
C ARG A 169 1.32 -14.47 13.72
N VAL A 170 1.21 -14.24 12.42
CA VAL A 170 2.35 -13.84 11.59
C VAL A 170 2.67 -12.37 11.88
N PRO A 171 3.88 -12.03 12.35
CA PRO A 171 4.28 -10.65 12.61
C PRO A 171 4.12 -9.76 11.38
N MET A 172 3.55 -8.57 11.60
CA MET A 172 3.36 -7.55 10.56
C MET A 172 3.92 -6.22 11.02
N MET A 173 4.70 -5.58 10.18
CA MET A 173 5.02 -4.17 10.30
C MET A 173 4.35 -3.43 9.15
N LEU A 174 3.67 -2.32 9.43
CA LEU A 174 3.02 -1.53 8.37
C LEU A 174 3.17 -0.05 8.65
N GLY A 175 3.18 0.73 7.59
CA GLY A 175 3.26 2.17 7.74
C GLY A 175 3.09 2.94 6.44
N THR A 176 3.20 4.25 6.58
CA THR A 176 2.99 5.23 5.52
C THR A 176 3.98 6.38 5.65
N THR A 177 4.05 7.20 4.61
CA THR A 177 4.62 8.54 4.72
C THR A 177 3.54 9.56 5.11
N GLU A 178 3.94 10.72 5.62
CA GLU A 178 2.98 11.75 6.08
C GLU A 178 2.18 12.35 4.93
N THR A 179 2.81 12.56 3.76
CA THR A 179 2.21 13.20 2.59
C THR A 179 2.31 12.31 1.35
N GLU A 180 1.70 11.13 1.42
CA GLU A 180 1.72 10.08 0.40
C GLU A 180 1.49 10.58 -1.03
N LEU A 181 0.58 11.53 -1.19
CA LEU A 181 0.16 11.98 -2.52
C LEU A 181 0.92 13.21 -3.03
N SER A 182 1.89 13.74 -2.26
CA SER A 182 2.60 14.95 -2.66
C SER A 182 3.45 14.80 -3.93
N ASN A 183 3.97 13.61 -4.22
CA ASN A 183 4.69 13.34 -5.46
C ASN A 183 3.78 13.12 -6.67
N GLN A 184 2.56 12.64 -6.47
CA GLN A 184 1.61 12.37 -7.55
C GLN A 184 0.80 13.62 -7.90
N LEU A 185 0.14 14.21 -6.90
CA LEU A 185 -0.68 15.42 -7.07
C LEU A 185 0.18 16.67 -7.30
N GLY A 186 1.40 16.69 -6.76
CA GLY A 186 2.36 17.76 -6.98
C GLY A 186 3.03 17.76 -8.37
N ARG A 187 2.64 16.84 -9.27
CA ARG A 187 2.99 16.93 -10.70
C ARG A 187 2.30 18.10 -11.39
N ASP A 188 1.15 18.53 -10.88
CA ASP A 188 0.51 19.78 -11.24
C ASP A 188 1.11 20.91 -10.40
N PRO A 189 1.96 21.82 -10.98
CA PRO A 189 2.62 22.86 -10.23
C PRO A 189 1.66 23.82 -9.52
N SER A 190 0.43 23.98 -10.05
CA SER A 190 -0.56 24.89 -9.47
C SER A 190 -1.05 24.45 -8.08
N VAL A 191 -0.74 23.19 -7.68
CA VAL A 191 -1.01 22.74 -6.30
C VAL A 191 -0.19 23.49 -5.28
N TYR A 192 1.04 23.90 -5.62
CA TYR A 192 1.92 24.64 -4.71
C TYR A 192 1.57 26.11 -4.56
N GLU A 193 0.66 26.60 -5.40
CA GLU A 193 0.17 27.99 -5.40
C GLU A 193 -1.24 28.13 -4.77
N LEU A 194 -1.73 27.04 -4.11
CA LEU A 194 -3.04 27.06 -3.48
C LEU A 194 -3.11 28.07 -2.35
N ASP A 195 -4.11 28.94 -2.41
CA ASP A 195 -4.67 29.65 -1.28
C ASP A 195 -5.78 28.83 -0.59
N ASP A 196 -6.37 29.34 0.47
CA ASP A 196 -7.45 28.67 1.19
C ASP A 196 -8.69 28.38 0.33
N ALA A 197 -9.01 29.25 -0.61
CA ALA A 197 -10.14 29.06 -1.53
C ALA A 197 -9.84 27.93 -2.53
N GLY A 198 -8.62 27.91 -3.07
CA GLY A 198 -8.11 26.89 -3.95
C GLY A 198 -8.03 25.51 -3.28
N LEU A 199 -7.55 25.46 -2.03
CA LEU A 199 -7.53 24.25 -1.19
C LEU A 199 -8.94 23.65 -1.07
N ARG A 200 -9.92 24.46 -0.64
CA ARG A 200 -11.31 24.02 -0.49
C ARG A 200 -11.90 23.53 -1.80
N ARG A 201 -11.65 24.25 -2.91
CA ARG A 201 -12.13 23.85 -4.24
C ARG A 201 -11.56 22.50 -4.67
N ARG A 202 -10.25 22.25 -4.47
CA ARG A 202 -9.62 20.97 -4.84
C ARG A 202 -10.04 19.82 -3.95
N LEU A 203 -10.26 20.04 -2.66
CA LEU A 203 -10.70 19.00 -1.74
C LEU A 203 -12.06 18.41 -2.08
N ARG A 204 -12.93 19.13 -2.76
CA ARG A 204 -14.23 18.62 -3.26
C ARG A 204 -14.11 17.44 -4.23
N LEU A 205 -12.93 17.21 -4.79
CA LEU A 205 -12.64 16.02 -5.60
C LEU A 205 -12.44 14.76 -4.75
N TYR A 206 -12.20 14.93 -3.45
CA TYR A 206 -11.83 13.84 -2.52
C TYR A 206 -12.82 13.67 -1.36
N LEU A 207 -13.54 14.71 -1.03
CA LEU A 207 -14.48 14.78 0.09
C LEU A 207 -15.83 15.33 -0.38
N PRO A 208 -16.94 14.97 0.29
CA PRO A 208 -18.21 15.66 0.11
C PRO A 208 -18.08 17.17 0.38
N ASP A 209 -18.81 17.98 -0.36
CA ASP A 209 -18.74 19.45 -0.27
C ASP A 209 -18.96 19.97 1.14
N ASP A 210 -19.94 19.39 1.85
CA ASP A 210 -20.31 19.77 3.22
C ASP A 210 -19.21 19.48 4.25
N ASP A 211 -18.34 18.49 3.98
CA ASP A 211 -17.27 18.09 4.88
C ASP A 211 -15.96 18.89 4.69
N VAL A 212 -15.82 19.62 3.58
CA VAL A 212 -14.55 20.28 3.23
C VAL A 212 -14.13 21.33 4.25
N ALA A 213 -15.07 22.12 4.76
CA ALA A 213 -14.76 23.16 5.73
C ALA A 213 -14.27 22.56 7.06
N GLU A 214 -14.95 21.54 7.57
CA GLU A 214 -14.59 20.83 8.78
C GLU A 214 -13.26 20.08 8.61
N ALA A 215 -13.01 19.47 7.44
CA ALA A 215 -11.73 18.83 7.15
C ALA A 215 -10.54 19.80 7.29
N VAL A 216 -10.65 20.96 6.65
CA VAL A 216 -9.59 21.98 6.72
C VAL A 216 -9.37 22.43 8.15
N GLU A 217 -10.42 22.69 8.91
CA GLU A 217 -10.33 23.11 10.31
C GLU A 217 -9.71 22.02 11.18
N THR A 218 -10.16 20.78 11.04
CA THR A 218 -9.66 19.63 11.78
C THR A 218 -8.15 19.43 11.57
N PHE A 219 -7.68 19.49 10.32
CA PHE A 219 -6.27 19.31 10.01
C PHE A 219 -5.41 20.53 10.39
N ARG A 220 -5.98 21.73 10.46
CA ARG A 220 -5.30 22.92 11.00
C ARG A 220 -5.08 22.83 12.51
N GLN A 221 -5.95 22.18 13.27
CA GLN A 221 -5.76 22.00 14.71
C GLN A 221 -4.49 21.22 15.01
N SER A 222 -4.21 20.16 14.23
CA SER A 222 -2.98 19.34 14.39
C SER A 222 -1.76 19.93 13.68
N ALA A 223 -1.95 20.78 12.67
CA ALA A 223 -0.90 21.39 11.88
C ALA A 223 -1.16 22.90 11.65
N PRO A 224 -1.11 23.75 12.72
CA PRO A 224 -1.56 25.16 12.66
C PRO A 224 -0.75 26.00 11.69
N ASN A 225 0.50 25.64 11.43
CA ASN A 225 1.42 26.36 10.54
C ASN A 225 1.48 25.77 9.12
N ALA A 226 0.68 24.73 8.82
CA ALA A 226 0.69 24.09 7.51
C ALA A 226 0.13 25.05 6.44
N SER A 227 0.84 25.16 5.33
CA SER A 227 0.38 25.90 4.15
C SER A 227 -0.82 25.20 3.50
N PRO A 228 -1.63 25.91 2.69
CA PRO A 228 -2.74 25.27 1.97
C PRO A 228 -2.31 24.06 1.10
N PRO A 229 -1.18 24.08 0.35
CA PRO A 229 -0.64 22.91 -0.33
C PRO A 229 -0.35 21.73 0.62
N GLU A 230 0.28 22.02 1.75
CA GLU A 230 0.59 20.97 2.74
C GLU A 230 -0.68 20.33 3.31
N LEU A 231 -1.68 21.13 3.70
CA LEU A 231 -2.97 20.63 4.16
C LEU A 231 -3.66 19.78 3.08
N PHE A 232 -3.59 20.20 1.82
CA PHE A 232 -4.12 19.42 0.72
C PHE A 232 -3.51 18.03 0.65
N PHE A 233 -2.17 17.93 0.73
CA PHE A 233 -1.49 16.65 0.71
C PHE A 233 -1.77 15.80 1.97
N LYS A 234 -1.82 16.41 3.15
CA LYS A 234 -2.15 15.70 4.39
C LYS A 234 -3.57 15.11 4.33
N ILE A 235 -4.57 15.91 3.99
CA ILE A 235 -5.97 15.49 3.94
C ILE A 235 -6.18 14.38 2.90
N THR A 236 -5.62 14.54 1.71
CA THR A 236 -5.75 13.54 0.64
C THR A 236 -4.99 12.24 0.96
N SER A 237 -3.83 12.31 1.61
CA SER A 237 -3.07 11.14 2.07
C SER A 237 -3.82 10.39 3.17
N TRP A 238 -4.46 11.10 4.09
CA TRP A 238 -5.34 10.52 5.10
C TRP A 238 -6.56 9.85 4.49
N ARG A 239 -7.18 10.50 3.50
CA ARG A 239 -8.36 9.94 2.82
C ARG A 239 -8.08 8.61 2.13
N SER A 240 -6.81 8.33 1.83
CA SER A 240 -6.39 7.16 1.06
C SER A 240 -5.47 6.22 1.87
N TYR A 241 -4.16 6.42 1.79
CA TYR A 241 -3.14 5.49 2.31
C TYR A 241 -3.18 5.35 3.83
N ILE A 242 -3.23 6.48 4.57
CA ILE A 242 -3.10 6.46 6.02
C ILE A 242 -4.35 5.82 6.66
N ARG A 243 -5.54 6.17 6.15
CA ARG A 243 -6.80 5.54 6.60
C ARG A 243 -6.79 4.03 6.41
N ASN A 244 -6.35 3.55 5.25
CA ASN A 244 -6.28 2.12 4.98
C ASN A 244 -5.25 1.41 5.89
N ALA A 245 -4.10 2.03 6.15
CA ALA A 245 -3.10 1.48 7.08
C ALA A 245 -3.66 1.39 8.50
N THR A 246 -4.33 2.45 8.98
CA THR A 246 -4.97 2.48 10.28
C THR A 246 -6.03 1.36 10.41
N LEU A 247 -6.91 1.23 9.43
CA LEU A 247 -7.94 0.17 9.43
C LEU A 247 -7.34 -1.23 9.44
N MET A 248 -6.24 -1.46 8.71
CA MET A 248 -5.54 -2.74 8.72
C MET A 248 -4.94 -3.06 10.10
N ALA A 249 -4.27 -2.08 10.73
CA ALA A 249 -3.73 -2.24 12.08
C ALA A 249 -4.84 -2.50 13.11
N GLU A 250 -5.93 -1.76 13.04
CA GLU A 250 -7.10 -1.94 13.90
C GLU A 250 -7.76 -3.32 13.73
N ALA A 251 -7.94 -3.78 12.48
CA ALA A 251 -8.52 -5.10 12.21
C ALA A 251 -7.65 -6.23 12.80
N ARG A 252 -6.32 -6.11 12.69
CA ARG A 252 -5.39 -7.07 13.29
C ARG A 252 -5.39 -7.01 14.82
N SER A 253 -5.48 -5.81 15.38
CA SER A 253 -5.58 -5.64 16.84
C SER A 253 -6.87 -6.25 17.40
N ARG A 254 -8.00 -6.08 16.73
CA ARG A 254 -9.27 -6.73 17.13
C ARG A 254 -9.16 -8.26 17.09
N LEU A 255 -8.48 -8.81 16.08
CA LEU A 255 -8.32 -10.25 15.94
C LEU A 255 -7.42 -10.86 17.02
N ASN A 256 -6.32 -10.18 17.37
CA ASN A 256 -5.25 -10.72 18.22
C ASN A 256 -5.32 -10.22 19.69
N GLY A 257 -6.05 -9.14 19.97
CA GLY A 257 -6.07 -8.54 21.30
C GLY A 257 -4.68 -8.08 21.76
N PRO A 258 -4.32 -8.32 23.03
CA PRO A 258 -3.02 -7.90 23.60
C PRO A 258 -1.80 -8.57 22.97
N ASP A 259 -1.99 -9.74 22.37
CA ASP A 259 -0.91 -10.50 21.70
C ASP A 259 -0.73 -10.11 20.22
N ASN A 260 -1.22 -8.94 19.81
CA ASN A 260 -1.17 -8.49 18.42
C ASN A 260 0.27 -8.28 17.95
N PRO A 261 0.82 -9.11 17.04
CA PRO A 261 2.19 -8.96 16.53
C PRO A 261 2.22 -7.96 15.36
N THR A 262 1.70 -6.76 15.57
CA THR A 262 1.60 -5.73 14.54
C THR A 262 2.20 -4.42 15.02
N TRP A 263 3.15 -3.88 14.29
CA TRP A 263 3.79 -2.59 14.55
C TRP A 263 3.41 -1.58 13.47
N MET A 264 3.09 -0.36 13.90
CA MET A 264 2.72 0.71 12.97
C MET A 264 3.73 1.84 13.00
N TYR A 265 4.13 2.35 11.82
CA TYR A 265 4.99 3.53 11.70
C TYR A 265 4.40 4.58 10.77
N GLN A 266 4.90 5.81 10.91
CA GLN A 266 4.77 6.84 9.89
C GLN A 266 6.11 7.55 9.71
N LEU A 267 6.56 7.72 8.47
CA LEU A 267 7.68 8.58 8.13
C LEU A 267 7.17 10.03 8.07
N THR A 268 7.58 10.85 9.04
CA THR A 268 7.23 12.28 9.14
C THR A 268 8.37 13.20 8.74
N TRP A 269 9.57 12.64 8.59
CA TRP A 269 10.74 13.39 8.14
C TRP A 269 10.50 13.99 6.75
N ARG A 270 10.85 15.28 6.61
CA ARG A 270 10.62 16.05 5.38
C ARG A 270 11.89 16.15 4.56
N SER A 271 11.80 15.69 3.33
CA SER A 271 12.90 15.79 2.39
C SER A 271 13.19 17.25 2.00
N PRO A 272 14.46 17.69 2.03
CA PRO A 272 14.86 18.98 1.47
C PRO A 272 14.95 18.98 -0.07
N ALA A 273 14.80 17.83 -0.71
CA ALA A 273 14.83 17.73 -2.17
C ALA A 273 13.78 18.65 -2.81
N GLU A 274 14.10 19.19 -3.96
CA GLU A 274 13.24 20.15 -4.69
C GLU A 274 12.78 21.35 -3.84
N GLY A 275 13.63 21.83 -2.93
CA GLY A 275 13.30 22.94 -2.03
C GLY A 275 12.30 22.58 -0.94
N GLY A 276 12.14 21.30 -0.59
CA GLY A 276 11.27 20.82 0.49
C GLY A 276 9.79 20.71 0.12
N ARG A 277 9.41 21.06 -1.11
CA ARG A 277 8.01 21.17 -1.52
C ARG A 277 7.25 19.85 -1.56
N ARG A 278 7.95 18.69 -1.59
CA ARG A 278 7.33 17.37 -1.60
C ARG A 278 7.10 16.79 -0.21
N TYR A 279 7.60 17.46 0.81
CA TYR A 279 7.45 17.05 2.21
C TYR A 279 7.93 15.60 2.45
N SER A 280 7.13 14.76 3.08
CA SER A 280 7.37 13.32 3.26
C SER A 280 6.59 12.52 2.19
N GLN A 281 7.10 12.53 0.97
CA GLN A 281 6.41 11.97 -0.19
C GLN A 281 6.38 10.45 -0.22
N HIS A 282 5.45 9.89 -0.99
CA HIS A 282 5.40 8.46 -1.30
C HIS A 282 6.76 7.94 -1.79
N THR A 283 7.18 6.76 -1.35
CA THR A 283 8.47 6.11 -1.62
C THR A 283 9.68 6.66 -0.87
N LEU A 284 9.52 7.72 -0.08
CA LEU A 284 10.64 8.33 0.65
C LEU A 284 11.29 7.40 1.68
N ASP A 285 10.56 6.43 2.20
CA ASP A 285 11.05 5.41 3.14
C ASP A 285 12.04 4.42 2.49
N VAL A 286 11.94 4.18 1.19
CA VAL A 286 12.73 3.16 0.49
C VAL A 286 14.24 3.37 0.62
N PRO A 287 14.83 4.54 0.31
CA PRO A 287 16.27 4.75 0.47
C PRO A 287 16.75 4.65 1.92
N PHE A 288 15.92 4.94 2.91
CA PHE A 288 16.26 4.77 4.31
C PHE A 288 16.28 3.29 4.72
N VAL A 289 15.26 2.54 4.32
CA VAL A 289 15.16 1.10 4.60
C VAL A 289 16.31 0.30 3.99
N PHE A 290 16.74 0.66 2.78
CA PHE A 290 17.85 0.00 2.09
C PHE A 290 19.23 0.59 2.39
N ASP A 291 19.32 1.58 3.28
CA ASP A 291 20.58 2.22 3.65
C ASP A 291 21.38 2.73 2.44
N ASN A 292 20.67 3.32 1.48
CA ASN A 292 21.26 3.76 0.21
C ASN A 292 20.94 5.22 -0.15
N VAL A 293 20.79 6.09 0.87
CA VAL A 293 20.44 7.52 0.71
C VAL A 293 21.35 8.26 -0.26
N ALA A 294 22.65 7.94 -0.29
CA ALA A 294 23.62 8.52 -1.21
C ALA A 294 23.27 8.28 -2.70
N ARG A 295 22.48 7.23 -2.99
CA ARG A 295 22.05 6.89 -4.36
C ARG A 295 20.68 7.50 -4.72
N ALA A 296 20.02 8.15 -3.78
CA ALA A 296 18.68 8.69 -3.94
C ALA A 296 18.55 10.17 -3.57
N PRO A 297 19.50 11.07 -3.94
CA PRO A 297 19.44 12.48 -3.56
C PRO A 297 18.22 13.21 -4.13
N HIS A 298 17.62 12.70 -5.18
CA HIS A 298 16.36 13.23 -5.72
C HIS A 298 15.15 12.96 -4.82
N LEU A 299 15.24 12.00 -3.87
CA LEU A 299 14.23 11.72 -2.85
C LEU A 299 14.61 12.33 -1.50
N THR A 300 15.84 12.10 -1.03
CA THR A 300 16.29 12.45 0.32
C THR A 300 17.02 13.79 0.41
N GLY A 301 17.29 14.46 -0.71
CA GLY A 301 18.31 15.51 -0.75
C GLY A 301 19.72 14.95 -0.59
N PRO A 302 20.73 15.81 -0.39
CA PRO A 302 22.10 15.37 -0.20
C PRO A 302 22.25 14.55 1.10
N GLU A 303 23.23 13.65 1.10
CA GLU A 303 23.56 12.91 2.31
C GLU A 303 24.09 13.87 3.39
N THR A 304 23.51 13.78 4.58
CA THR A 304 23.87 14.58 5.76
C THR A 304 23.93 13.66 6.97
N PRO A 305 24.51 14.08 8.10
CA PRO A 305 24.43 13.32 9.34
C PRO A 305 23.00 12.96 9.75
N ALA A 306 22.02 13.83 9.50
CA ALA A 306 20.61 13.59 9.82
C ALA A 306 20.00 12.51 8.91
N THR A 307 20.23 12.56 7.58
CA THR A 307 19.75 11.51 6.67
C THR A 307 20.43 10.18 6.93
N ARG A 308 21.70 10.20 7.35
CA ARG A 308 22.44 8.99 7.74
C ARG A 308 21.83 8.36 9.01
N ALA A 309 21.61 9.14 10.06
CA ALA A 309 21.00 8.68 11.30
C ALA A 309 19.58 8.10 11.07
N MET A 310 18.80 8.71 10.16
CA MET A 310 17.50 8.18 9.76
C MET A 310 17.65 6.83 9.06
N ALA A 311 18.58 6.70 8.11
CA ALA A 311 18.85 5.44 7.42
C ALA A 311 19.29 4.35 8.40
N ASP A 312 20.20 4.65 9.33
CA ASP A 312 20.65 3.72 10.35
C ASP A 312 19.47 3.23 11.22
N SER A 313 18.59 4.15 11.64
CA SER A 313 17.40 3.82 12.45
C SER A 313 16.42 2.92 11.69
N MET A 314 16.07 3.28 10.45
CA MET A 314 15.08 2.53 9.68
C MET A 314 15.65 1.20 9.18
N ALA A 315 16.86 1.18 8.61
CA ALA A 315 17.46 -0.04 8.11
C ALA A 315 17.67 -1.09 9.21
N GLU A 316 18.09 -0.65 10.42
CA GLU A 316 18.26 -1.58 11.55
C GLU A 316 16.90 -2.12 12.03
N ALA A 317 15.84 -1.30 12.06
CA ALA A 317 14.49 -1.76 12.39
C ALA A 317 14.00 -2.86 11.43
N TRP A 318 14.21 -2.69 10.12
CA TRP A 318 13.85 -3.71 9.12
C TRP A 318 14.73 -4.96 9.25
N ARG A 319 16.03 -4.81 9.56
CA ARG A 319 16.94 -5.96 9.81
C ARG A 319 16.55 -6.73 11.07
N ALA A 320 16.23 -6.03 12.16
CA ALA A 320 15.77 -6.65 13.40
C ALA A 320 14.45 -7.40 13.18
N PHE A 321 13.50 -6.75 12.49
CA PHE A 321 12.24 -7.39 12.14
C PHE A 321 12.43 -8.61 11.23
N ALA A 322 13.32 -8.53 10.22
CA ALA A 322 13.61 -9.65 9.34
C ALA A 322 14.22 -10.86 10.09
N ARG A 323 14.99 -10.62 11.14
CA ARG A 323 15.62 -11.69 11.95
C ARG A 323 14.68 -12.26 12.99
N HIS A 324 13.95 -11.40 13.69
CA HIS A 324 13.28 -11.76 14.95
C HIS A 324 11.76 -11.59 14.92
N GLY A 325 11.19 -10.89 13.92
CA GLY A 325 9.78 -10.51 13.91
C GLY A 325 9.43 -9.37 14.89
N ASP A 326 10.45 -8.72 15.46
CA ASP A 326 10.37 -7.56 16.34
C ASP A 326 11.29 -6.46 15.77
N PRO A 327 10.81 -5.24 15.51
CA PRO A 327 11.61 -4.16 14.92
C PRO A 327 12.52 -3.44 15.92
N ASN A 328 12.46 -3.78 17.21
CA ASN A 328 13.21 -3.09 18.26
C ASN A 328 14.72 -3.30 18.13
N HIS A 329 15.47 -2.22 18.34
CA HIS A 329 16.92 -2.21 18.43
C HIS A 329 17.40 -1.04 19.29
N GLY A 330 18.71 -1.02 19.63
CA GLY A 330 19.25 -0.04 20.57
C GLY A 330 19.22 1.43 20.11
N GLY A 331 18.96 1.69 18.83
CA GLY A 331 18.87 3.04 18.26
C GLY A 331 17.46 3.62 18.21
N LEU A 332 16.45 2.88 18.70
CA LEU A 332 15.05 3.34 18.72
C LEU A 332 14.50 3.41 20.15
N PRO A 333 13.54 4.31 20.41
CA PRO A 333 12.66 4.17 21.56
C PRO A 333 11.99 2.80 21.54
N ARG A 334 11.67 2.21 22.71
CA ARG A 334 10.97 0.91 22.76
C ARG A 334 9.67 1.00 21.97
N TRP A 335 9.59 0.29 20.88
CA TRP A 335 8.44 0.25 20.00
C TRP A 335 7.51 -0.89 20.39
N THR A 336 6.39 -0.57 21.00
CA THR A 336 5.37 -1.55 21.37
C THR A 336 4.45 -1.86 20.19
N PRO A 337 3.91 -3.08 20.11
CA PRO A 337 2.88 -3.41 19.13
C PRO A 337 1.70 -2.46 19.19
N TYR A 338 1.02 -2.31 18.05
CA TYR A 338 -0.18 -1.49 17.93
C TYR A 338 -1.38 -2.17 18.62
N ASP A 339 -2.09 -1.45 19.45
CA ASP A 339 -3.34 -1.85 20.07
C ASP A 339 -4.42 -0.75 19.93
N LEU A 340 -5.67 -1.06 20.28
CA LEU A 340 -6.78 -0.12 20.14
C LEU A 340 -6.86 0.89 21.29
N GLU A 341 -6.16 0.66 22.39
CA GLU A 341 -6.14 1.55 23.54
C GLU A 341 -5.10 2.66 23.37
N THR A 342 -3.85 2.27 23.14
CA THR A 342 -2.72 3.22 23.02
C THR A 342 -2.51 3.72 21.58
N ARG A 343 -2.85 2.92 20.57
CA ARG A 343 -2.65 3.23 19.14
C ARG A 343 -1.24 3.74 18.83
N ASN A 344 -0.25 3.06 19.39
CA ASN A 344 1.14 3.45 19.29
C ASN A 344 1.65 3.43 17.86
N VAL A 345 2.26 4.53 17.42
CA VAL A 345 2.89 4.69 16.11
C VAL A 345 4.33 5.16 16.30
N MET A 346 5.28 4.47 15.68
CA MET A 346 6.65 4.95 15.56
C MET A 346 6.70 6.04 14.49
N LEU A 347 6.99 7.25 14.92
CA LEU A 347 7.21 8.37 14.02
C LEU A 347 8.70 8.42 13.68
N PHE A 348 9.01 8.07 12.42
CA PHE A 348 10.34 8.22 11.90
C PHE A 348 10.56 9.68 11.47
N ASP A 349 11.31 10.37 12.31
CA ASP A 349 11.78 11.73 12.17
C ASP A 349 13.21 11.81 12.74
N ALA A 350 13.81 12.97 12.83
CA ALA A 350 15.13 13.17 13.40
C ALA A 350 15.04 13.95 14.73
N PRO A 351 15.02 13.26 15.89
CA PRO A 351 15.10 11.83 16.15
C PRO A 351 13.76 11.08 16.03
N PRO A 352 13.79 9.73 15.86
CA PRO A 352 12.56 8.92 15.92
C PRO A 352 11.92 8.94 17.31
N ARG A 353 10.59 8.85 17.35
CA ARG A 353 9.83 8.83 18.61
C ARG A 353 8.61 7.92 18.52
N LEU A 354 8.32 7.20 19.60
CA LEU A 354 7.03 6.51 19.76
C LEU A 354 5.98 7.50 20.27
N ALA A 355 4.80 7.48 19.68
CA ALA A 355 3.69 8.35 20.08
C ALA A 355 2.38 7.56 20.19
N ALA A 356 1.62 7.81 21.26
CA ALA A 356 0.31 7.23 21.47
C ALA A 356 -0.75 8.06 20.74
N ASP A 357 -1.53 7.39 19.87
CA ASP A 357 -2.58 7.97 19.01
C ASP A 357 -2.25 9.36 18.45
N PRO A 358 -1.09 9.52 17.78
CA PRO A 358 -0.57 10.85 17.41
C PRO A 358 -1.48 11.58 16.42
N PHE A 359 -2.43 10.89 15.86
CA PHE A 359 -3.34 11.39 14.82
C PHE A 359 -4.81 11.23 15.23
N ALA A 360 -5.11 11.33 16.52
CA ALA A 360 -6.46 11.11 17.06
C ALA A 360 -7.52 12.00 16.39
N VAL A 361 -7.16 13.24 16.08
CA VAL A 361 -8.07 14.23 15.51
C VAL A 361 -8.43 13.88 14.06
N GLU A 362 -7.42 13.65 13.23
CA GLU A 362 -7.57 13.26 11.81
C GLU A 362 -8.25 11.91 11.68
N ARG A 363 -7.83 10.95 12.51
CA ARG A 363 -8.40 9.59 12.53
C ARG A 363 -9.91 9.63 12.79
N ARG A 364 -10.35 10.32 13.84
CA ARG A 364 -11.78 10.45 14.20
C ARG A 364 -12.57 11.14 13.09
N PHE A 365 -12.03 12.19 12.50
CA PHE A 365 -12.66 12.84 11.36
C PHE A 365 -12.83 11.87 10.17
N MET A 366 -11.79 11.10 9.85
CA MET A 366 -11.78 10.18 8.72
C MET A 366 -12.58 8.88 8.94
N GLU A 367 -12.99 8.57 10.19
CA GLU A 367 -13.84 7.40 10.51
C GLU A 367 -15.20 7.44 9.78
N ARG A 368 -15.70 8.60 9.45
CA ARG A 368 -16.97 8.78 8.71
C ARG A 368 -16.91 8.28 7.26
N TYR A 369 -15.71 8.08 6.72
CA TYR A 369 -15.55 7.65 5.33
C TYR A 369 -15.20 6.17 5.23
N PRO A 370 -15.79 5.47 4.23
CA PRO A 370 -15.39 4.10 3.94
C PRO A 370 -13.93 4.05 3.47
N PRO A 371 -13.27 2.89 3.59
CA PRO A 371 -11.97 2.69 2.98
C PRO A 371 -12.05 2.91 1.46
N VAL A 372 -10.95 3.39 0.87
CA VAL A 372 -10.87 3.55 -0.58
C VAL A 372 -10.03 2.43 -1.18
N ARG A 373 -10.40 1.99 -2.37
CA ARG A 373 -9.46 1.29 -3.21
C ARG A 373 -8.39 2.28 -3.62
N ALA A 374 -7.16 1.95 -3.33
CA ALA A 374 -6.01 2.82 -3.59
C ALA A 374 -5.79 3.16 -5.08
N THR A 375 -6.61 2.64 -5.98
CA THR A 375 -6.47 2.81 -7.44
C THR A 375 -7.57 3.65 -8.08
N ALA A 376 -8.60 4.02 -7.36
CA ALA A 376 -9.77 4.65 -7.98
C ALA A 376 -9.57 6.11 -8.43
N ARG A 377 -8.51 6.80 -7.99
CA ARG A 377 -8.27 8.21 -8.32
C ARG A 377 -6.79 8.63 -8.42
N ASP A 378 -5.84 7.72 -8.29
CA ASP A 378 -4.40 8.04 -8.33
C ASP A 378 -3.90 8.48 -9.73
N ASP A 379 -4.75 8.46 -10.75
CA ASP A 379 -4.40 8.71 -12.15
C ASP A 379 -5.26 9.77 -12.85
N ARG A 380 -5.96 10.64 -12.12
CA ARG A 380 -6.68 11.77 -12.74
C ARG A 380 -5.94 13.08 -12.58
#